data_661efeb84fa707cb052f4c19daffd512
#
_entry.id   661efeb84fa707cb052f4c19daffd512
#
_cell.length_a   1.000
_cell.length_b   1.000
_cell.length_c   1.000
_cell.angle_alpha   90.00
_cell.angle_beta   90.00
_cell.angle_gamma   90.00
#
_symmetry.space_group_name_H-M   'P 1'
#
loop_
_entity.id
_entity.type
_entity.pdbx_description
1 polymer ?
#
loop_
_entity_poly.entity_id
_entity_poly.type
_entity_poly.pdbx_seq_one_letter_code
_entity_poly.pdbx_strand_id
1 'polypeptide(L)'
;LLTEAEIEVGASVVITDVNATFNGTFIVYALPQYAFIGVDEEGDLLYNPLISIPNQVLYPNTADDVGRSAATGTLSLTQVCSWVTAAEVMTYLGVTITDPSDDYTLLTQATSAGNQFCYRRRQEASYVDSLTVSPGGDATLGTLMYCAALWRTRGSIESTYATFDQMGSAPQQSLTPVVKQLLGIPRPAVA
;
A
#
# COMPACT_ATOMS: atom_id res chain seq x y z
N LEU A 1 -19.12 -8.03 1.42
CA LEU A 1 -18.22 -9.00 0.78
C LEU A 1 -18.60 -10.42 1.19
N LEU A 2 -18.35 -11.38 0.31
CA LEU A 2 -18.61 -12.81 0.59
C LEU A 2 -17.46 -13.46 1.37
N THR A 3 -16.27 -12.89 1.27
CA THR A 3 -15.07 -13.33 1.99
C THR A 3 -14.53 -12.20 2.83
N GLU A 4 -13.89 -12.55 3.94
CA GLU A 4 -13.14 -11.62 4.75
C GLU A 4 -11.98 -11.02 3.95
N ALA A 5 -11.76 -9.72 4.07
CA ALA A 5 -10.67 -9.01 3.40
C ALA A 5 -10.06 -8.00 4.37
N GLU A 6 -8.75 -7.89 4.34
CA GLU A 6 -8.00 -6.89 5.10
C GLU A 6 -8.15 -5.51 4.44
N ILE A 7 -9.25 -4.83 4.76
CA ILE A 7 -9.57 -3.50 4.25
C ILE A 7 -9.61 -2.53 5.43
N GLU A 8 -9.06 -1.35 5.25
CA GLU A 8 -9.07 -0.28 6.25
C GLU A 8 -9.91 0.91 5.78
N VAL A 9 -10.44 1.68 6.72
CA VAL A 9 -11.08 2.97 6.43
C VAL A 9 -10.03 3.90 5.81
N GLY A 10 -10.40 4.60 4.74
CA GLY A 10 -9.49 5.43 3.95
C GLY A 10 -8.74 4.70 2.84
N ALA A 11 -8.81 3.37 2.78
CA ALA A 11 -8.21 2.60 1.69
C ALA A 11 -8.91 2.85 0.34
N SER A 12 -8.15 2.80 -0.75
CA SER A 12 -8.70 2.85 -2.10
C SER A 12 -9.04 1.45 -2.60
N VAL A 13 -10.29 1.26 -2.99
CA VAL A 13 -10.80 -0.01 -3.52
C VAL A 13 -11.31 0.17 -4.95
N VAL A 14 -11.07 -0.84 -5.77
CA VAL A 14 -11.62 -0.94 -7.13
C VAL A 14 -12.72 -1.98 -7.14
N ILE A 15 -13.91 -1.58 -7.58
CA ILE A 15 -15.09 -2.42 -7.71
C ILE A 15 -15.37 -2.63 -9.19
N THR A 16 -15.49 -3.90 -9.59
CA THR A 16 -15.78 -4.27 -10.98
C THR A 16 -16.88 -5.33 -11.04
N ASP A 17 -17.54 -5.40 -12.18
CA ASP A 17 -18.53 -6.44 -12.52
C ASP A 17 -19.77 -6.49 -11.60
N VAL A 18 -20.08 -5.39 -10.90
CA VAL A 18 -21.31 -5.24 -10.14
C VAL A 18 -22.40 -4.66 -11.02
N ASN A 19 -22.33 -3.37 -11.31
CA ASN A 19 -23.11 -2.64 -12.30
C ASN A 19 -22.47 -1.26 -12.57
N ALA A 20 -22.98 -0.52 -13.57
CA ALA A 20 -22.41 0.77 -13.95
C ALA A 20 -22.40 1.80 -12.79
N THR A 21 -23.34 1.74 -11.88
CA THR A 21 -23.45 2.66 -10.73
C THR A 21 -22.38 2.38 -9.66
N PHE A 22 -22.04 1.12 -9.43
CA PHE A 22 -21.14 0.70 -8.35
C PHE A 22 -19.73 0.36 -8.83
N ASN A 23 -19.53 0.20 -10.14
CA ASN A 23 -18.19 -0.01 -10.70
C ASN A 23 -17.37 1.29 -10.62
N GLY A 24 -16.14 1.18 -10.16
CA GLY A 24 -15.25 2.33 -10.05
C GLY A 24 -14.20 2.19 -8.96
N THR A 25 -13.46 3.25 -8.74
CA THR A 25 -12.49 3.36 -7.65
C THR A 25 -13.05 4.28 -6.58
N PHE A 26 -13.13 3.79 -5.37
CA PHE A 26 -13.73 4.50 -4.24
C PHE A 26 -12.82 4.46 -3.02
N ILE A 27 -13.00 5.45 -2.13
CA ILE A 27 -12.34 5.47 -0.82
C ILE A 27 -13.29 4.88 0.20
N VAL A 28 -12.82 3.91 0.96
CA VAL A 28 -13.59 3.28 2.04
C VAL A 28 -13.87 4.31 3.12
N TYR A 29 -15.15 4.54 3.40
CA TYR A 29 -15.60 5.49 4.42
C TYR A 29 -15.81 4.82 5.76
N ALA A 30 -16.39 3.62 5.78
CA ALA A 30 -16.64 2.86 7.02
C ALA A 30 -16.70 1.36 6.74
N LEU A 31 -16.43 0.56 7.78
CA LEU A 31 -16.46 -0.91 7.79
C LEU A 31 -17.43 -1.41 8.90
N PRO A 32 -18.74 -1.20 8.76
CA PRO A 32 -19.68 -1.55 9.81
C PRO A 32 -19.88 -3.06 9.91
N GLN A 33 -20.12 -3.53 11.14
CA GLN A 33 -20.48 -4.93 11.42
C GLN A 33 -22.00 -5.14 11.50
N TYR A 34 -22.78 -4.07 11.46
CA TYR A 34 -24.23 -4.09 11.56
C TYR A 34 -24.86 -3.47 10.32
N ALA A 35 -26.12 -3.82 10.04
CA ALA A 35 -26.83 -3.29 8.89
C ALA A 35 -26.89 -1.76 8.92
N PHE A 36 -26.34 -1.14 7.89
CA PHE A 36 -26.48 0.29 7.67
C PHE A 36 -27.92 0.62 7.30
N ILE A 37 -28.51 1.63 7.96
CA ILE A 37 -29.91 2.02 7.78
C ILE A 37 -30.09 3.47 7.29
N GLY A 38 -29.05 4.27 7.33
CA GLY A 38 -29.10 5.65 6.84
C GLY A 38 -28.08 6.56 7.50
N VAL A 39 -28.27 7.85 7.30
CA VAL A 39 -27.50 8.93 7.89
C VAL A 39 -28.48 9.86 8.60
N ASP A 40 -28.16 10.34 9.79
CA ASP A 40 -28.97 11.30 10.50
C ASP A 40 -28.81 12.74 9.96
N GLU A 41 -29.50 13.70 10.60
CA GLU A 41 -29.44 15.11 10.20
C GLU A 41 -28.08 15.76 10.45
N GLU A 42 -27.29 15.20 11.38
CA GLU A 42 -25.93 15.63 11.75
C GLU A 42 -24.87 15.03 10.84
N GLY A 43 -25.22 14.02 10.01
CA GLY A 43 -24.30 13.33 9.09
C GLY A 43 -23.69 12.06 9.69
N ASP A 44 -24.14 11.61 10.85
CA ASP A 44 -23.68 10.40 11.49
C ASP A 44 -24.31 9.14 10.89
N LEU A 45 -23.53 8.06 10.78
CA LEU A 45 -24.00 6.79 10.22
C LEU A 45 -24.87 6.02 11.20
N LEU A 46 -26.09 5.69 10.81
CA LEU A 46 -27.04 4.92 11.59
C LEU A 46 -26.98 3.43 11.26
N TYR A 47 -26.96 2.58 12.28
CA TYR A 47 -26.90 1.12 12.16
C TYR A 47 -27.99 0.44 12.98
N ASN A 48 -28.46 -0.70 12.47
CA ASN A 48 -29.36 -1.57 13.23
C ASN A 48 -28.55 -2.64 13.99
N PRO A 49 -28.38 -2.53 15.32
CA PRO A 49 -27.57 -3.46 16.10
C PRO A 49 -28.17 -4.87 16.21
N LEU A 50 -29.41 -5.06 15.81
CA LEU A 50 -30.05 -6.36 15.82
C LEU A 50 -29.75 -7.20 14.58
N ILE A 51 -29.19 -6.58 13.54
CA ILE A 51 -28.87 -7.25 12.28
C ILE A 51 -27.37 -7.17 12.06
N SER A 52 -26.67 -8.26 12.35
CA SER A 52 -25.24 -8.36 12.02
C SER A 52 -25.06 -8.68 10.54
N ILE A 53 -24.31 -7.84 9.85
CA ILE A 53 -23.87 -8.06 8.46
C ILE A 53 -22.36 -7.84 8.42
N PRO A 54 -21.56 -8.89 8.59
CA PRO A 54 -20.12 -8.78 8.52
C PRO A 54 -19.64 -8.43 7.09
N ASN A 55 -18.41 -7.95 6.98
CA ASN A 55 -17.73 -7.69 5.72
C ASN A 55 -18.42 -6.65 4.82
N GLN A 56 -19.07 -5.65 5.42
CA GLN A 56 -19.60 -4.51 4.67
C GLN A 56 -18.51 -3.48 4.43
N VAL A 57 -18.55 -2.85 3.25
CA VAL A 57 -17.71 -1.71 2.89
C VAL A 57 -18.63 -0.57 2.46
N LEU A 58 -18.58 0.55 3.17
CA LEU A 58 -19.30 1.76 2.80
C LEU A 58 -18.34 2.73 2.11
N TYR A 59 -18.80 3.34 1.05
CA TYR A 59 -18.10 4.39 0.31
C TYR A 59 -19.11 5.41 -0.23
N PRO A 60 -18.75 6.70 -0.30
CA PRO A 60 -19.61 7.72 -0.89
C PRO A 60 -19.75 7.50 -2.39
N ASN A 61 -20.95 7.64 -2.91
CA ASN A 61 -21.26 7.64 -4.33
C ASN A 61 -22.34 8.68 -4.62
N THR A 62 -22.21 9.43 -5.69
CA THR A 62 -23.14 10.48 -6.11
C THR A 62 -24.16 10.01 -7.15
N ALA A 63 -24.28 8.71 -7.36
CA ALA A 63 -25.25 8.15 -8.29
C ALA A 63 -26.67 8.07 -7.70
N ASP A 64 -27.66 7.87 -8.59
CA ASP A 64 -29.04 7.63 -8.18
C ASP A 64 -29.18 6.37 -7.33
N ASP A 65 -30.20 6.34 -6.47
CA ASP A 65 -30.52 5.19 -5.63
C ASP A 65 -30.82 3.96 -6.47
N VAL A 66 -30.12 2.88 -6.15
CA VAL A 66 -30.33 1.58 -6.79
C VAL A 66 -30.86 0.58 -5.77
N GLY A 67 -31.91 -0.11 -6.14
CA GLY A 67 -32.51 -1.14 -5.30
C GLY A 67 -31.50 -2.25 -4.97
N ARG A 68 -31.65 -2.82 -3.76
CA ARG A 68 -30.79 -3.91 -3.30
C ARG A 68 -30.84 -5.09 -4.26
N SER A 69 -29.68 -5.54 -4.70
CA SER A 69 -29.50 -6.71 -5.58
C SER A 69 -28.47 -7.67 -4.99
N ALA A 70 -28.46 -8.92 -5.51
CA ALA A 70 -27.41 -9.86 -5.16
C ALA A 70 -26.05 -9.29 -5.57
N ALA A 71 -25.06 -9.38 -4.69
CA ALA A 71 -23.72 -8.95 -4.97
C ALA A 71 -23.07 -9.91 -5.98
N THR A 72 -22.74 -9.38 -7.15
CA THR A 72 -21.87 -10.00 -8.16
C THR A 72 -20.63 -9.13 -8.28
N GLY A 73 -19.59 -9.61 -8.93
CA GLY A 73 -18.39 -8.83 -9.17
C GLY A 73 -17.31 -8.98 -8.11
N THR A 74 -16.28 -8.18 -8.23
CA THR A 74 -15.09 -8.23 -7.38
C THR A 74 -14.78 -6.88 -6.78
N LEU A 75 -14.25 -6.90 -5.56
CA LEU A 75 -13.64 -5.75 -4.91
C LEU A 75 -12.15 -6.07 -4.70
N SER A 76 -11.28 -5.25 -5.26
CA SER A 76 -9.84 -5.35 -5.09
C SER A 76 -9.29 -4.12 -4.38
N LEU A 77 -8.37 -4.35 -3.45
CA LEU A 77 -7.67 -3.28 -2.74
C LEU A 77 -6.54 -2.76 -3.61
N THR A 78 -6.56 -1.46 -3.91
CA THR A 78 -5.46 -0.79 -4.60
C THR A 78 -4.75 0.12 -3.59
N GLN A 79 -3.72 -0.42 -2.97
CA GLN A 79 -2.81 0.37 -2.13
C GLN A 79 -1.56 0.69 -2.96
N VAL A 80 -1.50 1.88 -3.51
CA VAL A 80 -0.30 2.38 -4.20
C VAL A 80 0.31 3.51 -3.37
N CYS A 81 1.40 3.20 -2.70
CA CYS A 81 2.17 4.21 -1.98
C CYS A 81 3.07 4.99 -2.95
N SER A 82 3.06 6.33 -2.84
CA SER A 82 3.82 7.24 -3.71
C SER A 82 4.61 8.28 -2.92
N TRP A 83 5.28 7.87 -1.83
CA TRP A 83 6.06 8.78 -0.99
C TRP A 83 7.28 9.38 -1.69
N VAL A 84 7.90 8.61 -2.58
CA VAL A 84 9.03 9.06 -3.38
C VAL A 84 8.84 8.70 -4.85
N THR A 85 9.40 9.53 -5.73
CA THR A 85 9.34 9.38 -7.17
C THR A 85 10.62 8.79 -7.74
N ALA A 86 10.58 8.23 -8.95
CA ALA A 86 11.78 7.77 -9.65
C ALA A 86 12.81 8.89 -9.89
N ALA A 87 12.34 10.13 -10.13
CA ALA A 87 13.19 11.30 -10.30
C ALA A 87 13.98 11.65 -9.01
N GLU A 88 13.33 11.56 -7.84
CA GLU A 88 14.01 11.76 -6.55
C GLU A 88 15.02 10.65 -6.27
N VAL A 89 14.70 9.40 -6.64
CA VAL A 89 15.64 8.28 -6.52
C VAL A 89 16.84 8.48 -7.45
N MET A 90 16.66 8.95 -8.70
CA MET A 90 17.76 9.31 -9.61
C MET A 90 18.63 10.40 -9.00
N THR A 91 18.02 11.44 -8.45
CA THR A 91 18.74 12.54 -7.79
C THR A 91 19.55 12.04 -6.60
N TYR A 92 18.98 11.19 -5.78
CA TYR A 92 19.66 10.56 -4.63
C TYR A 92 20.84 9.67 -5.06
N LEU A 93 20.69 8.95 -6.18
CA LEU A 93 21.73 8.08 -6.74
C LEU A 93 22.83 8.87 -7.46
N GLY A 94 22.60 10.12 -7.83
CA GLY A 94 23.48 10.93 -8.67
C GLY A 94 23.57 10.41 -10.10
N VAL A 95 22.49 9.80 -10.63
CA VAL A 95 22.43 9.24 -11.98
C VAL A 95 21.37 9.94 -12.82
N THR A 96 21.59 9.96 -14.15
CA THR A 96 20.61 10.43 -15.12
C THR A 96 20.25 9.26 -16.03
N ILE A 97 18.98 8.86 -16.02
CA ILE A 97 18.47 7.76 -16.85
C ILE A 97 17.39 8.33 -17.75
N THR A 98 17.53 8.07 -19.05
CA THR A 98 16.59 8.61 -20.05
C THR A 98 15.31 7.78 -20.08
N ASP A 99 14.17 8.44 -20.12
CA ASP A 99 12.86 7.83 -20.38
C ASP A 99 12.53 8.00 -21.89
N PRO A 100 12.12 6.93 -22.61
CA PRO A 100 12.01 5.53 -22.16
C PRO A 100 13.32 4.75 -22.30
N SER A 101 13.60 3.90 -21.30
CA SER A 101 14.66 2.90 -21.35
C SER A 101 14.35 1.73 -20.41
N ASP A 102 15.00 0.60 -20.60
CA ASP A 102 14.82 -0.56 -19.71
C ASP A 102 15.29 -0.22 -18.29
N ASP A 103 16.37 0.53 -18.16
CA ASP A 103 16.87 1.01 -16.88
C ASP A 103 15.86 1.94 -16.16
N TYR A 104 15.19 2.81 -16.90
CA TYR A 104 14.15 3.67 -16.33
C TYR A 104 12.95 2.86 -15.87
N THR A 105 12.54 1.87 -16.66
CA THR A 105 11.46 0.95 -16.31
C THR A 105 11.76 0.18 -15.02
N LEU A 106 12.98 -0.36 -14.91
CA LEU A 106 13.43 -1.06 -13.71
C LEU A 106 13.51 -0.14 -12.48
N LEU A 107 13.98 1.10 -12.66
CA LEU A 107 14.02 2.10 -11.59
C LEU A 107 12.62 2.44 -11.09
N THR A 108 11.67 2.62 -12.00
CA THR A 108 10.27 2.89 -11.67
C THR A 108 9.66 1.73 -10.89
N GLN A 109 9.91 0.50 -11.32
CA GLN A 109 9.46 -0.70 -10.61
C GLN A 109 10.09 -0.82 -9.22
N ALA A 110 11.41 -0.59 -9.10
CA ALA A 110 12.10 -0.61 -7.82
C ALA A 110 11.58 0.49 -6.87
N THR A 111 11.28 1.67 -7.40
CA THR A 111 10.70 2.78 -6.64
C THR A 111 9.30 2.44 -6.15
N SER A 112 8.45 1.91 -7.01
CA SER A 112 7.10 1.48 -6.64
C SER A 112 7.12 0.39 -5.57
N ALA A 113 7.94 -0.63 -5.77
CA ALA A 113 8.11 -1.73 -4.80
C ALA A 113 8.66 -1.22 -3.46
N GLY A 114 9.62 -0.30 -3.49
CA GLY A 114 10.21 0.30 -2.29
C GLY A 114 9.23 1.14 -1.49
N ASN A 115 8.45 1.99 -2.16
CA ASN A 115 7.37 2.76 -1.53
C ASN A 115 6.38 1.84 -0.81
N GLN A 116 5.87 0.85 -1.53
CA GLN A 116 4.88 -0.09 -1.00
C GLN A 116 5.43 -0.92 0.17
N PHE A 117 6.70 -1.32 0.09
CA PHE A 117 7.34 -2.07 1.17
C PHE A 117 7.50 -1.21 2.42
N CYS A 118 8.02 0.02 2.30
CA CYS A 118 8.21 0.92 3.43
C CYS A 118 6.88 1.27 4.11
N TYR A 119 5.84 1.54 3.32
CA TYR A 119 4.49 1.76 3.84
C TYR A 119 4.00 0.59 4.68
N ARG A 120 4.03 -0.64 4.11
CA ARG A 120 3.59 -1.84 4.83
C ARG A 120 4.38 -2.10 6.12
N ARG A 121 5.69 -1.87 6.11
CA ARG A 121 6.52 -2.04 7.32
C ARG A 121 6.13 -1.05 8.42
N ARG A 122 5.78 0.16 8.07
CA ARG A 122 5.27 1.15 9.04
C ARG A 122 3.87 0.79 9.53
N GLN A 123 3.00 0.34 8.64
CA GLN A 123 1.67 -0.16 9.00
C GLN A 123 1.76 -1.34 9.99
N GLU A 124 2.64 -2.30 9.75
CA GLU A 124 2.92 -3.40 10.68
C GLU A 124 3.48 -2.92 12.03
N ALA A 125 4.14 -1.77 12.06
CA ALA A 125 4.58 -1.09 13.29
C ALA A 125 3.49 -0.19 13.91
N SER A 126 2.24 -0.33 13.48
CA SER A 126 1.06 0.40 13.97
C SER A 126 1.03 1.89 13.64
N TYR A 127 1.75 2.35 12.60
CA TYR A 127 1.59 3.69 12.06
C TYR A 127 0.40 3.75 11.10
N VAL A 128 -0.34 4.84 11.14
CA VAL A 128 -1.42 5.16 10.19
C VAL A 128 -0.95 6.30 9.30
N ASP A 129 -0.36 5.95 8.17
CA ASP A 129 0.24 6.91 7.24
C ASP A 129 -0.64 7.10 6.00
N SER A 130 -0.51 8.27 5.36
CA SER A 130 -1.09 8.51 4.03
C SER A 130 -0.33 7.72 2.95
N LEU A 131 -1.05 7.21 1.95
CA LEU A 131 -0.44 6.55 0.79
C LEU A 131 0.25 7.54 -0.16
N THR A 132 -0.16 8.82 -0.14
CA THR A 132 0.30 9.83 -1.10
C THR A 132 1.24 10.85 -0.50
N VAL A 133 1.23 11.01 0.83
CA VAL A 133 2.05 12.00 1.55
C VAL A 133 2.92 11.26 2.55
N SER A 134 4.24 11.43 2.41
CA SER A 134 5.18 10.87 3.38
C SER A 134 4.98 11.50 4.76
N PRO A 135 5.04 10.72 5.85
CA PRO A 135 4.79 11.23 7.20
C PRO A 135 5.89 12.19 7.71
N GLY A 136 7.08 12.18 7.08
CA GLY A 136 8.16 13.06 7.46
C GLY A 136 9.41 12.87 6.61
N GLY A 137 10.39 13.78 6.74
CA GLY A 137 11.63 13.73 5.99
C GLY A 137 12.50 12.50 6.30
N ASP A 138 12.41 11.97 7.50
CA ASP A 138 13.05 10.72 7.92
C ASP A 138 12.48 9.51 7.16
N ALA A 139 11.16 9.37 7.10
CA ALA A 139 10.50 8.32 6.34
C ALA A 139 10.77 8.46 4.84
N THR A 140 10.78 9.69 4.30
CA THR A 140 11.15 9.96 2.91
C THR A 140 12.58 9.50 2.62
N LEU A 141 13.55 9.89 3.45
CA LEU A 141 14.95 9.48 3.29
C LEU A 141 15.13 7.97 3.43
N GLY A 142 14.49 7.35 4.41
CA GLY A 142 14.52 5.90 4.59
C GLY A 142 13.98 5.16 3.36
N THR A 143 12.90 5.66 2.76
CA THR A 143 12.30 5.12 1.55
C THR A 143 13.23 5.31 0.34
N LEU A 144 13.82 6.50 0.16
CA LEU A 144 14.81 6.76 -0.89
C LEU A 144 16.00 5.82 -0.80
N MET A 145 16.55 5.64 0.40
CA MET A 145 17.68 4.72 0.63
C MET A 145 17.32 3.29 0.26
N TYR A 146 16.11 2.84 0.60
CA TYR A 146 15.65 1.51 0.30
C TYR A 146 15.40 1.31 -1.21
N CYS A 147 14.73 2.24 -1.88
CA CYS A 147 14.52 2.22 -3.33
C CYS A 147 15.87 2.18 -4.09
N ALA A 148 16.82 3.01 -3.67
CA ALA A 148 18.16 3.05 -4.24
C ALA A 148 18.91 1.72 -4.05
N ALA A 149 18.76 1.07 -2.90
CA ALA A 149 19.33 -0.24 -2.64
C ALA A 149 18.71 -1.31 -3.56
N LEU A 150 17.37 -1.33 -3.71
CA LEU A 150 16.68 -2.23 -4.62
C LEU A 150 17.19 -2.07 -6.07
N TRP A 151 17.31 -0.84 -6.53
CA TRP A 151 17.80 -0.58 -7.89
C TRP A 151 19.26 -1.00 -8.09
N ARG A 152 20.14 -0.81 -7.09
CA ARG A 152 21.55 -1.25 -7.15
C ARG A 152 21.71 -2.76 -7.17
N THR A 153 20.77 -3.52 -6.61
CA THR A 153 20.81 -5.00 -6.60
C THR A 153 20.40 -5.63 -7.93
N ARG A 154 19.97 -4.82 -8.93
CA ARG A 154 19.64 -5.31 -10.27
C ARG A 154 20.84 -6.05 -10.88
N GLY A 155 20.58 -7.18 -11.50
CA GLY A 155 21.60 -8.00 -12.16
C GLY A 155 22.61 -8.69 -11.22
N SER A 156 22.47 -8.53 -9.90
CA SER A 156 23.37 -9.16 -8.93
C SER A 156 22.92 -10.56 -8.50
N ILE A 157 21.80 -11.06 -9.01
CA ILE A 157 21.29 -12.40 -8.67
C ILE A 157 22.34 -13.46 -9.03
N GLU A 158 22.98 -13.35 -10.19
CA GLU A 158 24.05 -14.28 -10.61
C GLU A 158 25.31 -14.15 -9.73
N SER A 159 25.69 -12.92 -9.33
CA SER A 159 26.84 -12.71 -8.45
C SER A 159 26.56 -13.19 -7.01
N THR A 160 25.29 -13.17 -6.58
CA THR A 160 24.87 -13.70 -5.27
C THR A 160 24.98 -15.21 -5.22
N TYR A 161 24.65 -15.92 -6.31
CA TYR A 161 24.83 -17.37 -6.40
C TYR A 161 26.31 -17.76 -6.54
N ALA A 162 27.12 -16.97 -7.24
CA ALA A 162 28.55 -17.22 -7.37
C ALA A 162 29.34 -17.02 -6.06
N THR A 163 28.89 -16.12 -5.18
CA THR A 163 29.49 -15.90 -3.86
C THR A 163 29.00 -16.92 -2.82
N PHE A 164 27.92 -17.63 -3.08
CA PHE A 164 27.35 -18.64 -2.17
C PHE A 164 28.31 -19.83 -1.95
N ASP A 165 29.12 -20.14 -2.96
CA ASP A 165 30.05 -21.26 -2.94
C ASP A 165 31.34 -20.97 -2.16
N GLN A 166 31.65 -19.71 -1.85
CA GLN A 166 32.89 -19.30 -1.20
C GLN A 166 32.75 -18.78 0.25
N MET A 167 31.59 -18.32 0.71
CA MET A 167 31.47 -17.66 2.03
C MET A 167 30.22 -17.99 2.87
N GLY A 168 29.42 -18.96 2.55
CA GLY A 168 28.45 -19.58 3.48
C GLY A 168 27.32 -18.69 4.05
N SER A 169 27.16 -17.45 3.63
CA SER A 169 26.04 -16.61 4.05
C SER A 169 25.54 -15.74 2.90
N ALA A 170 24.32 -16.04 2.44
CA ALA A 170 23.61 -15.13 1.53
C ALA A 170 23.46 -13.75 2.18
N PRO A 171 23.73 -12.64 1.48
CA PRO A 171 23.41 -11.34 2.00
C PRO A 171 21.89 -11.26 2.19
N GLN A 172 21.45 -11.27 3.43
CA GLN A 172 20.04 -11.04 3.72
C GLN A 172 19.69 -9.62 3.25
N GLN A 173 18.80 -9.51 2.28
CA GLN A 173 18.20 -8.24 1.86
C GLN A 173 17.23 -7.73 2.94
N SER A 174 17.70 -7.65 4.18
CA SER A 174 16.97 -7.07 5.28
C SER A 174 17.17 -5.56 5.26
N LEU A 175 16.14 -4.82 5.71
CA LEU A 175 16.28 -3.38 5.98
C LEU A 175 17.53 -3.13 6.81
N THR A 176 18.41 -2.25 6.34
CA THR A 176 19.57 -1.85 7.13
C THR A 176 19.13 -1.19 8.44
N PRO A 177 19.93 -1.27 9.51
CA PRO A 177 19.57 -0.64 10.79
C PRO A 177 19.25 0.85 10.66
N VAL A 178 19.93 1.57 9.77
CA VAL A 178 19.68 2.99 9.50
C VAL A 178 18.30 3.19 8.85
N VAL A 179 17.95 2.39 7.84
CA VAL A 179 16.62 2.48 7.21
C VAL A 179 15.51 2.15 8.20
N LYS A 180 15.70 1.13 9.06
CA LYS A 180 14.74 0.81 10.13
C LYS A 180 14.55 1.99 11.09
N GLN A 181 15.63 2.65 11.49
CA GLN A 181 15.59 3.81 12.37
C GLN A 181 14.85 4.98 11.71
N LEU A 182 15.15 5.27 10.44
CA LEU A 182 14.51 6.35 9.68
C LEU A 182 13.01 6.08 9.46
N LEU A 183 12.62 4.83 9.24
CA LEU A 183 11.22 4.44 9.13
C LEU A 183 10.50 4.35 10.48
N GLY A 184 11.19 4.55 11.61
CA GLY A 184 10.60 4.41 12.94
C GLY A 184 10.22 2.98 13.32
N ILE A 185 10.71 1.96 12.60
CA ILE A 185 10.39 0.57 12.85
C ILE A 185 11.21 0.06 14.04
N PRO A 186 10.58 -0.37 15.14
CA PRO A 186 11.30 -0.83 16.32
C PRO A 186 12.14 -2.08 16.00
N ARG A 187 13.25 -2.24 16.71
CA ARG A 187 13.98 -3.52 16.70
C ARG A 187 13.07 -4.60 17.28
N PRO A 188 13.05 -5.82 16.71
CA PRO A 188 12.32 -6.90 17.37
C PRO A 188 12.84 -7.02 18.79
N ALA A 189 11.92 -6.95 19.77
CA ALA A 189 12.25 -7.24 21.15
C ALA A 189 12.66 -8.72 21.21
N VAL A 190 13.92 -8.97 21.48
CA VAL A 190 14.37 -10.32 21.80
C VAL A 190 13.89 -10.56 23.20
N ALA A 191 12.85 -11.39 23.33
CA ALA A 191 12.38 -11.88 24.61
C ALA A 191 13.26 -13.04 25.09
#